data_9cd12a585fc57c568bcc1e1cd7cea817
#
_entry.id   9cd12a585fc57c568bcc1e1cd7cea817
#
_cell.length_a   1.000
_cell.length_b   1.000
_cell.length_c   1.000
_cell.angle_alpha   90.00
_cell.angle_beta   90.00
_cell.angle_gamma   90.00
#
_symmetry.space_group_name_H-M   'P 1'
#
loop_
_entity.id
_entity.type
_entity.pdbx_description
1 polymer ?
#
loop_
_entity_poly.entity_id
_entity_poly.type
_entity_poly.pdbx_seq_one_letter_code
_entity_poly.pdbx_strand_id
1 'polypeptide(L)'
;MTENRLVRGLRPWVFPALLIGAFEWYARRAAALGSDALAPPSAAARAFAGAALDGSLWQATGFTLGTAALGLLLGAVLGIALGLVLGLSRRAARLGSVTIEVLRPVPSVALIPLAMLGFGFGVRMELAIVAFATFWPLLVLVQAAVQQVEPRLLEVSRVLGLSARERAFKIVLPAIVPRLFVALRLGVAVALVVAVTVEIAANPNGMGYAMMIAQQSFDPALMLAWLGWIGVVGFAINAAMLRLQRGVSRRMGVVS
;
A
#
# COMPACT_ATOMS: atom_id res chain seq x y z
N MET A 1 8.83 -42.67 3.54
CA MET A 1 8.32 -42.23 2.26
C MET A 1 8.72 -40.75 2.07
N THR A 2 9.77 -40.49 1.32
CA THR A 2 10.31 -39.14 1.07
C THR A 2 9.47 -38.48 -0.01
N GLU A 3 8.46 -37.74 0.38
CA GLU A 3 7.73 -36.88 -0.56
C GLU A 3 8.74 -35.90 -1.19
N ASN A 4 8.86 -35.99 -2.50
CA ASN A 4 9.86 -35.27 -3.30
C ASN A 4 9.73 -33.76 -3.01
N ARG A 5 10.78 -33.09 -2.55
CA ARG A 5 10.80 -31.64 -2.21
C ARG A 5 10.24 -30.77 -3.36
N LEU A 6 10.38 -31.23 -4.60
CA LEU A 6 9.83 -30.61 -5.81
C LEU A 6 8.28 -30.64 -5.82
N VAL A 7 7.66 -31.73 -5.42
CA VAL A 7 6.19 -31.87 -5.40
C VAL A 7 5.57 -30.95 -4.32
N ARG A 8 6.25 -30.81 -3.18
CA ARG A 8 5.82 -29.91 -2.11
C ARG A 8 5.92 -28.43 -2.50
N GLY A 9 6.90 -28.05 -3.32
CA GLY A 9 7.07 -26.69 -3.83
C GLY A 9 6.05 -26.33 -4.93
N LEU A 10 5.57 -27.30 -5.70
CA LEU A 10 4.64 -27.09 -6.82
C LEU A 10 3.17 -27.07 -6.38
N ARG A 11 2.81 -27.72 -5.29
CA ARG A 11 1.41 -27.78 -4.79
C ARG A 11 0.70 -26.43 -4.68
N PRO A 12 1.29 -25.35 -4.12
CA PRO A 12 0.62 -24.07 -4.02
C PRO A 12 0.38 -23.40 -5.39
N TRP A 13 1.12 -23.77 -6.43
CA TRP A 13 0.99 -23.20 -7.77
C TRP A 13 -0.01 -23.94 -8.68
N VAL A 14 -0.46 -25.15 -8.28
CA VAL A 14 -1.41 -25.95 -9.07
C VAL A 14 -2.74 -25.21 -9.23
N PHE A 15 -3.28 -24.69 -8.13
CA PHE A 15 -4.57 -24.01 -8.17
C PHE A 15 -4.54 -22.71 -9.02
N PRO A 16 -3.57 -21.79 -8.86
CA PRO A 16 -3.42 -20.64 -9.74
C PRO A 16 -3.24 -21.04 -11.22
N ALA A 17 -2.44 -22.08 -11.50
CA ALA A 17 -2.22 -22.54 -12.87
C ALA A 17 -3.50 -23.10 -13.51
N LEU A 18 -4.30 -23.85 -12.75
CA LEU A 18 -5.59 -24.35 -13.20
C LEU A 18 -6.58 -23.21 -13.49
N LEU A 19 -6.62 -22.18 -12.64
CA LEU A 19 -7.45 -21.00 -12.87
C LEU A 19 -7.05 -20.25 -14.14
N ILE A 20 -5.74 -20.03 -14.35
CA ILE A 20 -5.23 -19.37 -15.55
C ILE A 20 -5.56 -20.21 -16.79
N GLY A 21 -5.37 -21.53 -16.74
CA GLY A 21 -5.71 -22.43 -17.84
C GLY A 21 -7.21 -22.48 -18.17
N ALA A 22 -8.04 -22.51 -17.14
CA ALA A 22 -9.49 -22.45 -17.29
C ALA A 22 -9.95 -21.11 -17.91
N PHE A 23 -9.36 -19.99 -17.45
CA PHE A 23 -9.65 -18.68 -18.00
C PHE A 23 -9.15 -18.53 -19.44
N GLU A 24 -7.97 -19.05 -19.77
CA GLU A 24 -7.45 -19.10 -21.14
C GLU A 24 -8.43 -19.82 -22.07
N TRP A 25 -8.88 -21.01 -21.65
CA TRP A 25 -9.81 -21.81 -22.42
C TRP A 25 -11.17 -21.10 -22.60
N TYR A 26 -11.71 -20.52 -21.52
CA TYR A 26 -12.97 -19.79 -21.54
C TYR A 26 -12.91 -18.56 -22.44
N ALA A 27 -11.87 -17.73 -22.30
CA ALA A 27 -11.69 -16.52 -23.09
C ALA A 27 -11.52 -16.83 -24.59
N ARG A 28 -10.78 -17.90 -24.95
CA ARG A 28 -10.67 -18.33 -26.33
C ARG A 28 -12.01 -18.83 -26.91
N ARG A 29 -12.83 -19.52 -26.11
CA ARG A 29 -14.17 -19.92 -26.54
C ARG A 29 -15.09 -18.71 -26.72
N ALA A 30 -15.06 -17.74 -25.81
CA ALA A 30 -15.83 -16.52 -25.94
C ALA A 30 -15.47 -15.75 -27.21
N ALA A 31 -14.18 -15.61 -27.52
CA ALA A 31 -13.70 -15.00 -28.75
C ALA A 31 -14.16 -15.75 -30.00
N ALA A 32 -14.15 -17.09 -29.99
CA ALA A 32 -14.65 -17.90 -31.09
C ALA A 32 -16.18 -17.75 -31.34
N LEU A 33 -16.92 -17.29 -30.32
CA LEU A 33 -18.35 -16.95 -30.38
C LEU A 33 -18.61 -15.46 -30.72
N GLY A 34 -17.57 -14.71 -31.08
CA GLY A 34 -17.67 -13.30 -31.48
C GLY A 34 -17.68 -12.30 -30.29
N SER A 35 -17.24 -12.69 -29.11
CA SER A 35 -17.14 -11.80 -27.98
C SER A 35 -15.71 -11.26 -27.82
N ASP A 36 -15.53 -9.96 -28.04
CA ASP A 36 -14.26 -9.25 -27.84
C ASP A 36 -14.11 -8.72 -26.39
N ALA A 37 -15.05 -9.04 -25.49
CA ALA A 37 -15.08 -8.52 -24.13
C ALA A 37 -13.97 -9.10 -23.23
N LEU A 38 -13.42 -10.26 -23.55
CA LEU A 38 -12.43 -10.98 -22.75
C LEU A 38 -11.21 -11.34 -23.59
N ALA A 39 -10.03 -10.99 -23.10
CA ALA A 39 -8.79 -11.43 -23.71
C ALA A 39 -8.21 -12.66 -22.98
N PRO A 40 -7.68 -13.65 -23.71
CA PRO A 40 -6.98 -14.76 -23.08
C PRO A 40 -5.68 -14.30 -22.42
N PRO A 41 -5.25 -14.91 -21.30
CA PRO A 41 -3.97 -14.62 -20.63
C PRO A 41 -2.76 -14.58 -21.55
N SER A 42 -2.75 -15.41 -22.60
CA SER A 42 -1.68 -15.41 -23.62
C SER A 42 -1.65 -14.12 -24.46
N ALA A 43 -2.79 -13.47 -24.71
CA ALA A 43 -2.84 -12.17 -25.36
C ALA A 43 -2.38 -11.05 -24.40
N ALA A 44 -2.80 -11.11 -23.14
CA ALA A 44 -2.33 -10.20 -22.10
C ALA A 44 -0.81 -10.28 -21.92
N ALA A 45 -0.22 -11.49 -21.96
CA ALA A 45 1.24 -11.66 -21.88
C ALA A 45 1.97 -11.02 -23.07
N ARG A 46 1.41 -11.06 -24.28
CA ARG A 46 1.98 -10.37 -25.45
C ARG A 46 1.86 -8.85 -25.34
N ALA A 47 0.70 -8.35 -24.91
CA ALA A 47 0.50 -6.92 -24.67
C ALA A 47 1.44 -6.40 -23.58
N PHE A 48 1.65 -7.17 -22.51
CA PHE A 48 2.65 -6.88 -21.47
C PHE A 48 4.07 -6.78 -22.05
N ALA A 49 4.47 -7.73 -22.88
CA ALA A 49 5.80 -7.71 -23.51
C ALA A 49 5.96 -6.47 -24.41
N GLY A 50 4.92 -6.06 -25.15
CA GLY A 50 4.90 -4.83 -25.93
C GLY A 50 5.15 -3.59 -25.06
N ALA A 51 4.34 -3.42 -24.00
CA ALA A 51 4.46 -2.30 -23.07
C ALA A 51 5.80 -2.27 -22.29
N ALA A 52 6.42 -3.45 -22.08
CA ALA A 52 7.74 -3.54 -21.48
C ALA A 52 8.86 -3.10 -22.45
N LEU A 53 8.73 -3.44 -23.74
CA LEU A 53 9.70 -3.12 -24.77
C LEU A 53 9.65 -1.65 -25.22
N ASP A 54 8.47 -1.05 -25.30
CA ASP A 54 8.28 0.36 -25.67
C ASP A 54 8.59 1.33 -24.50
N GLY A 55 8.79 0.80 -23.31
CA GLY A 55 9.15 1.57 -22.11
C GLY A 55 7.97 2.15 -21.32
N SER A 56 6.75 2.10 -21.85
CA SER A 56 5.54 2.64 -21.20
C SER A 56 5.27 1.99 -19.84
N LEU A 57 5.53 0.68 -19.72
CA LEU A 57 5.39 -0.08 -18.48
C LEU A 57 6.27 0.51 -17.35
N TRP A 58 7.53 0.80 -17.65
CA TRP A 58 8.49 1.28 -16.66
C TRP A 58 8.24 2.72 -16.27
N GLN A 59 7.86 3.56 -17.24
CA GLN A 59 7.51 4.95 -17.00
C GLN A 59 6.28 5.07 -16.09
N ALA A 60 5.20 4.37 -16.40
CA ALA A 60 3.99 4.37 -15.59
C ALA A 60 4.24 3.80 -14.18
N THR A 61 5.02 2.71 -14.08
CA THR A 61 5.39 2.12 -12.78
C THR A 61 6.19 3.10 -11.93
N GLY A 62 7.20 3.74 -12.52
CA GLY A 62 8.02 4.74 -11.83
C GLY A 62 7.20 5.92 -11.32
N PHE A 63 6.23 6.39 -12.11
CA PHE A 63 5.32 7.45 -11.72
C PHE A 63 4.45 7.04 -10.50
N THR A 64 3.71 5.93 -10.60
CA THR A 64 2.85 5.42 -9.52
C THR A 64 3.64 5.18 -8.23
N LEU A 65 4.82 4.55 -8.33
CA LEU A 65 5.65 4.28 -7.15
C LEU A 65 6.18 5.57 -6.53
N GLY A 66 6.55 6.55 -7.34
CA GLY A 66 7.01 7.86 -6.88
C GLY A 66 5.92 8.61 -6.12
N THR A 67 4.73 8.72 -6.70
CA THR A 67 3.57 9.42 -6.07
C THR A 67 3.10 8.68 -4.82
N ALA A 68 2.97 7.35 -4.88
CA ALA A 68 2.61 6.54 -3.72
C ALA A 68 3.63 6.69 -2.57
N ALA A 69 4.93 6.67 -2.87
CA ALA A 69 5.99 6.81 -1.86
C ALA A 69 6.00 8.21 -1.24
N LEU A 70 5.87 9.27 -2.04
CA LEU A 70 5.84 10.64 -1.54
C LEU A 70 4.58 10.92 -0.72
N GLY A 71 3.41 10.48 -1.19
CA GLY A 71 2.15 10.60 -0.45
C GLY A 71 2.19 9.83 0.87
N LEU A 72 2.73 8.59 0.85
CA LEU A 72 2.95 7.81 2.06
C LEU A 72 3.92 8.52 3.01
N LEU A 73 5.00 9.09 2.52
CA LEU A 73 5.97 9.82 3.37
C LEU A 73 5.29 10.98 4.10
N LEU A 74 4.49 11.78 3.40
CA LEU A 74 3.73 12.88 4.01
C LEU A 74 2.73 12.36 5.05
N GLY A 75 1.91 11.37 4.69
CA GLY A 75 0.95 10.75 5.61
C GLY A 75 1.62 10.07 6.79
N ALA A 76 2.78 9.43 6.60
CA ALA A 76 3.54 8.78 7.65
C ALA A 76 4.16 9.78 8.63
N VAL A 77 4.78 10.84 8.14
CA VAL A 77 5.36 11.87 9.01
C VAL A 77 4.28 12.47 9.90
N LEU A 78 3.15 12.88 9.33
CA LEU A 78 2.05 13.48 10.09
C LEU A 78 1.36 12.46 11.01
N GLY A 79 1.08 11.25 10.51
CA GLY A 79 0.39 10.20 11.26
C GLY A 79 1.24 9.68 12.43
N ILE A 80 2.55 9.46 12.23
CA ILE A 80 3.47 9.03 13.28
C ILE A 80 3.63 10.15 14.32
N ALA A 81 3.85 11.40 13.89
CA ALA A 81 4.02 12.52 14.81
C ALA A 81 2.77 12.71 15.69
N LEU A 82 1.58 12.76 15.08
CA LEU A 82 0.33 12.91 15.83
C LEU A 82 0.02 11.66 16.67
N GLY A 83 0.26 10.46 16.15
CA GLY A 83 0.09 9.20 16.88
C GLY A 83 0.97 9.12 18.14
N LEU A 84 2.21 9.61 18.07
CA LEU A 84 3.10 9.75 19.24
C LEU A 84 2.52 10.73 20.27
N VAL A 85 2.08 11.92 19.85
CA VAL A 85 1.50 12.93 20.75
C VAL A 85 0.25 12.39 21.44
N LEU A 86 -0.66 11.77 20.69
CA LEU A 86 -1.91 11.21 21.23
C LEU A 86 -1.64 9.97 22.10
N GLY A 87 -0.65 9.17 21.76
CA GLY A 87 -0.26 8.01 22.55
C GLY A 87 0.36 8.38 23.90
N LEU A 88 1.18 9.45 23.94
CA LEU A 88 1.85 9.92 25.15
C LEU A 88 0.95 10.75 26.06
N SER A 89 -0.08 11.41 25.55
CA SER A 89 -0.95 12.33 26.29
C SER A 89 -2.41 11.89 26.30
N ARG A 90 -2.90 11.42 27.45
CA ARG A 90 -4.33 11.07 27.64
C ARG A 90 -5.27 12.25 27.40
N ARG A 91 -4.83 13.50 27.66
CA ARG A 91 -5.62 14.71 27.41
C ARG A 91 -5.73 14.94 25.91
N ALA A 92 -4.62 14.92 25.18
CA ALA A 92 -4.62 15.05 23.73
C ALA A 92 -5.45 13.96 23.07
N ALA A 93 -5.31 12.70 23.50
CA ALA A 93 -6.10 11.58 22.98
C ALA A 93 -7.62 11.82 23.14
N ARG A 94 -8.07 12.29 24.31
CA ARG A 94 -9.50 12.61 24.53
C ARG A 94 -9.99 13.77 23.67
N LEU A 95 -9.21 14.82 23.50
CA LEU A 95 -9.56 15.96 22.65
C LEU A 95 -9.61 15.58 21.15
N GLY A 96 -8.70 14.69 20.72
CA GLY A 96 -8.64 14.25 19.31
C GLY A 96 -9.61 13.12 18.95
N SER A 97 -10.18 12.40 19.93
CA SER A 97 -10.95 11.18 19.66
C SER A 97 -12.13 11.40 18.72
N VAL A 98 -12.96 12.41 18.98
CA VAL A 98 -14.14 12.73 18.16
C VAL A 98 -13.72 13.06 16.72
N THR A 99 -12.70 13.89 16.55
CA THR A 99 -12.18 14.27 15.22
C THR A 99 -11.70 13.04 14.44
N ILE A 100 -10.96 12.14 15.11
CA ILE A 100 -10.45 10.92 14.51
C ILE A 100 -11.60 9.98 14.13
N GLU A 101 -12.59 9.78 15.01
CA GLU A 101 -13.74 8.92 14.77
C GLU A 101 -14.61 9.41 13.61
N VAL A 102 -14.75 10.72 13.43
CA VAL A 102 -15.54 11.31 12.34
C VAL A 102 -14.79 11.33 11.01
N LEU A 103 -13.48 11.68 11.02
CA LEU A 103 -12.74 11.87 9.76
C LEU A 103 -12.11 10.58 9.22
N ARG A 104 -11.77 9.63 10.09
CA ARG A 104 -11.14 8.36 9.69
C ARG A 104 -11.98 7.53 8.69
N PRO A 105 -13.32 7.39 8.85
CA PRO A 105 -14.13 6.60 7.92
C PRO A 105 -14.41 7.32 6.59
N VAL A 106 -13.98 8.58 6.41
CA VAL A 106 -14.17 9.30 5.15
C VAL A 106 -13.42 8.59 4.02
N PRO A 107 -14.11 8.16 2.94
CA PRO A 107 -13.46 7.52 1.81
C PRO A 107 -12.50 8.50 1.13
N SER A 108 -11.20 8.20 1.14
CA SER A 108 -10.19 9.10 0.56
C SER A 108 -10.44 9.42 -0.91
N VAL A 109 -10.90 8.44 -1.68
CA VAL A 109 -11.23 8.61 -3.11
C VAL A 109 -12.40 9.57 -3.34
N ALA A 110 -13.36 9.65 -2.41
CA ALA A 110 -14.46 10.60 -2.49
C ALA A 110 -14.00 12.07 -2.34
N LEU A 111 -12.78 12.29 -1.85
CA LEU A 111 -12.18 13.63 -1.75
C LEU A 111 -11.55 14.12 -3.06
N ILE A 112 -11.51 13.31 -4.13
CA ILE A 112 -10.93 13.70 -5.43
C ILE A 112 -11.47 15.05 -5.91
N PRO A 113 -12.79 15.32 -5.97
CA PRO A 113 -13.29 16.61 -6.45
C PRO A 113 -12.83 17.79 -5.60
N LEU A 114 -12.77 17.61 -4.28
CA LEU A 114 -12.30 18.64 -3.36
C LEU A 114 -10.80 18.89 -3.51
N ALA A 115 -10.02 17.81 -3.63
CA ALA A 115 -8.58 17.90 -3.84
C ALA A 115 -8.23 18.53 -5.20
N MET A 116 -9.04 18.29 -6.24
CA MET A 116 -8.91 18.95 -7.54
C MET A 116 -9.11 20.46 -7.46
N LEU A 117 -10.08 20.91 -6.68
CA LEU A 117 -10.32 22.35 -6.48
C LEU A 117 -9.15 23.02 -5.75
N GLY A 118 -8.56 22.34 -4.77
CA GLY A 118 -7.46 22.90 -3.97
C GLY A 118 -6.07 22.79 -4.60
N PHE A 119 -5.78 21.70 -5.30
CA PHE A 119 -4.43 21.37 -5.80
C PHE A 119 -4.32 21.29 -7.33
N GLY A 120 -5.46 21.37 -8.05
CA GLY A 120 -5.53 21.11 -9.48
C GLY A 120 -5.41 19.62 -9.81
N PHE A 121 -5.41 19.30 -11.11
CA PHE A 121 -5.19 17.94 -11.61
C PHE A 121 -3.71 17.51 -11.47
N GLY A 122 -3.49 16.20 -11.34
CA GLY A 122 -2.16 15.60 -11.42
C GLY A 122 -1.52 15.30 -10.06
N VAL A 123 -0.19 15.36 -10.00
CA VAL A 123 0.63 14.86 -8.88
C VAL A 123 0.25 15.43 -7.52
N ARG A 124 0.00 16.75 -7.42
CA ARG A 124 -0.28 17.40 -6.12
C ARG A 124 -1.58 16.90 -5.49
N MET A 125 -2.62 16.73 -6.30
CA MET A 125 -3.90 16.17 -5.90
C MET A 125 -3.72 14.74 -5.42
N GLU A 126 -3.03 13.91 -6.20
CA GLU A 126 -2.78 12.51 -5.85
C GLU A 126 -1.97 12.38 -4.55
N LEU A 127 -0.90 13.16 -4.39
CA LEU A 127 -0.12 13.19 -3.15
C LEU A 127 -0.99 13.53 -1.93
N ALA A 128 -1.87 14.52 -2.05
CA ALA A 128 -2.77 14.92 -0.96
C ALA A 128 -3.72 13.78 -0.57
N ILE A 129 -4.31 13.09 -1.56
CA ILE A 129 -5.25 11.99 -1.34
C ILE A 129 -4.54 10.76 -0.74
N VAL A 130 -3.37 10.39 -1.28
CA VAL A 130 -2.56 9.29 -0.74
C VAL A 130 -2.09 9.60 0.69
N ALA A 131 -1.63 10.84 0.94
CA ALA A 131 -1.24 11.28 2.28
C ALA A 131 -2.41 11.21 3.27
N PHE A 132 -3.59 11.68 2.88
CA PHE A 132 -4.80 11.58 3.70
C PHE A 132 -5.17 10.13 4.00
N ALA A 133 -5.15 9.26 3.00
CA ALA A 133 -5.50 7.85 3.15
C ALA A 133 -4.55 7.08 4.07
N THR A 134 -3.26 7.37 3.98
CA THR A 134 -2.21 6.69 4.78
C THR A 134 -2.06 7.28 6.18
N PHE A 135 -2.41 8.54 6.37
CA PHE A 135 -2.34 9.24 7.66
C PHE A 135 -3.11 8.52 8.77
N TRP A 136 -4.38 8.16 8.53
CA TRP A 136 -5.26 7.60 9.56
C TRP A 136 -4.81 6.24 10.11
N PRO A 137 -4.52 5.22 9.28
CA PRO A 137 -4.03 3.95 9.80
C PRO A 137 -2.70 4.09 10.54
N LEU A 138 -1.79 4.94 10.06
CA LEU A 138 -0.52 5.17 10.73
C LEU A 138 -0.72 5.87 12.08
N LEU A 139 -1.55 6.90 12.14
CA LEU A 139 -1.88 7.59 13.39
C LEU A 139 -2.41 6.61 14.44
N VAL A 140 -3.45 5.83 14.09
CA VAL A 140 -4.11 4.94 15.04
C VAL A 140 -3.20 3.80 15.49
N LEU A 141 -2.45 3.20 14.57
CA LEU A 141 -1.54 2.11 14.90
C LEU A 141 -0.36 2.57 15.76
N VAL A 142 0.18 3.77 15.47
CA VAL A 142 1.25 4.36 16.30
C VAL A 142 0.72 4.74 17.68
N GLN A 143 -0.45 5.38 17.76
CA GLN A 143 -1.09 5.70 19.05
C GLN A 143 -1.28 4.45 19.90
N ALA A 144 -1.83 3.37 19.30
CA ALA A 144 -2.02 2.10 19.99
C ALA A 144 -0.68 1.47 20.42
N ALA A 145 0.35 1.53 19.56
CA ALA A 145 1.68 1.02 19.87
C ALA A 145 2.31 1.74 21.08
N VAL A 146 2.16 3.07 21.15
CA VAL A 146 2.65 3.88 22.27
C VAL A 146 1.94 3.54 23.58
N GLN A 147 0.61 3.37 23.51
CA GLN A 147 -0.19 3.02 24.70
C GLN A 147 0.12 1.62 25.26
N GLN A 148 0.69 0.74 24.43
CA GLN A 148 1.11 -0.61 24.81
C GLN A 148 2.57 -0.71 25.25
N VAL A 149 3.29 0.42 25.36
CA VAL A 149 4.64 0.45 25.95
C VAL A 149 4.55 0.09 27.43
N GLU A 150 5.47 -0.77 27.88
CA GLU A 150 5.48 -1.27 29.25
C GLU A 150 5.52 -0.11 30.27
N PRO A 151 4.57 -0.05 31.25
CA PRO A 151 4.50 1.03 32.22
C PRO A 151 5.81 1.25 32.99
N ARG A 152 6.53 0.15 33.29
CA ARG A 152 7.82 0.21 34.00
C ARG A 152 8.86 1.05 33.24
N LEU A 153 8.93 0.96 31.92
CA LEU A 153 9.84 1.78 31.11
C LEU A 153 9.50 3.27 31.25
N LEU A 154 8.22 3.61 31.33
CA LEU A 154 7.76 4.98 31.53
C LEU A 154 8.05 5.49 32.96
N GLU A 155 7.98 4.61 33.97
CA GLU A 155 8.34 4.91 35.35
C GLU A 155 9.84 5.17 35.48
N VAL A 156 10.69 4.30 34.95
CA VAL A 156 12.14 4.49 34.90
C VAL A 156 12.50 5.83 34.25
N SER A 157 11.82 6.18 33.15
CA SER A 157 12.06 7.46 32.48
C SER A 157 11.76 8.68 33.34
N ARG A 158 10.78 8.56 34.26
CA ARG A 158 10.46 9.65 35.20
C ARG A 158 11.50 9.74 36.31
N VAL A 159 11.93 8.60 36.86
CA VAL A 159 12.99 8.54 37.88
C VAL A 159 14.29 9.15 37.36
N LEU A 160 14.60 8.89 36.06
CA LEU A 160 15.76 9.46 35.37
C LEU A 160 15.60 10.96 35.03
N GLY A 161 14.46 11.59 35.36
CA GLY A 161 14.20 12.99 35.07
C GLY A 161 14.08 13.34 33.59
N LEU A 162 13.80 12.35 32.73
CA LEU A 162 13.70 12.59 31.28
C LEU A 162 12.52 13.51 30.95
N SER A 163 12.78 14.53 30.15
CA SER A 163 11.76 15.39 29.56
C SER A 163 10.81 14.59 28.66
N ALA A 164 9.63 15.15 28.35
CA ALA A 164 8.66 14.50 27.47
C ALA A 164 9.26 14.15 26.10
N ARG A 165 10.11 15.04 25.55
CA ARG A 165 10.81 14.83 24.27
C ARG A 165 11.84 13.69 24.38
N GLU A 166 12.67 13.72 25.41
CA GLU A 166 13.66 12.65 25.62
C GLU A 166 13.01 11.29 25.83
N ARG A 167 11.92 11.23 26.58
CA ARG A 167 11.11 10.01 26.76
C ARG A 167 10.59 9.50 25.43
N ALA A 168 10.03 10.38 24.59
CA ALA A 168 9.52 10.00 23.28
C ALA A 168 10.61 9.38 22.40
N PHE A 169 11.78 10.03 22.30
CA PHE A 169 12.85 9.61 21.38
C PHE A 169 13.77 8.52 21.95
N LYS A 170 14.08 8.54 23.26
CA LYS A 170 15.02 7.61 23.88
C LYS A 170 14.37 6.31 24.38
N ILE A 171 13.07 6.33 24.72
CA ILE A 171 12.37 5.18 25.30
C ILE A 171 11.25 4.70 24.40
N VAL A 172 10.26 5.55 24.11
CA VAL A 172 9.03 5.14 23.43
C VAL A 172 9.28 4.77 21.97
N LEU A 173 9.94 5.63 21.21
CA LEU A 173 10.18 5.41 19.79
C LEU A 173 10.98 4.11 19.54
N PRO A 174 12.10 3.84 20.23
CA PRO A 174 12.79 2.55 20.09
C PRO A 174 11.92 1.35 20.48
N ALA A 175 11.11 1.46 21.53
CA ALA A 175 10.24 0.37 21.99
C ALA A 175 9.13 0.02 20.99
N ILE A 176 8.64 0.99 20.21
CA ILE A 176 7.56 0.76 19.23
C ILE A 176 8.07 0.47 17.81
N VAL A 177 9.38 0.55 17.53
CA VAL A 177 9.94 0.34 16.17
C VAL A 177 9.40 -0.93 15.50
N PRO A 178 9.32 -2.11 16.12
CA PRO A 178 8.78 -3.31 15.47
C PRO A 178 7.32 -3.12 15.01
N ARG A 179 6.50 -2.46 15.84
CA ARG A 179 5.09 -2.16 15.54
C ARG A 179 4.94 -1.07 14.48
N LEU A 180 5.89 -0.13 14.45
CA LEU A 180 5.95 0.91 13.42
C LEU A 180 6.17 0.30 12.03
N PHE A 181 6.98 -0.75 11.90
CA PHE A 181 7.14 -1.47 10.63
C PHE A 181 5.85 -2.17 10.19
N VAL A 182 5.05 -2.69 11.12
CA VAL A 182 3.71 -3.24 10.80
C VAL A 182 2.79 -2.14 10.27
N ALA A 183 2.77 -0.98 10.93
CA ALA A 183 1.97 0.17 10.50
C ALA A 183 2.41 0.68 9.12
N LEU A 184 3.73 0.83 8.89
CA LEU A 184 4.27 1.26 7.60
C LEU A 184 3.96 0.27 6.47
N ARG A 185 4.02 -1.04 6.74
CA ARG A 185 3.64 -2.04 5.75
C ARG A 185 2.18 -1.89 5.32
N LEU A 186 1.26 -1.66 6.26
CA LEU A 186 -0.13 -1.38 5.93
C LEU A 186 -0.24 -0.06 5.15
N GLY A 187 0.48 0.98 5.57
CA GLY A 187 0.52 2.26 4.87
C GLY A 187 0.98 2.14 3.43
N VAL A 188 2.02 1.33 3.15
CA VAL A 188 2.51 1.06 1.79
C VAL A 188 1.44 0.40 0.91
N ALA A 189 0.72 -0.58 1.45
CA ALA A 189 -0.36 -1.24 0.72
C ALA A 189 -1.50 -0.26 0.40
N VAL A 190 -1.91 0.54 1.37
CA VAL A 190 -2.93 1.59 1.20
C VAL A 190 -2.47 2.63 0.19
N ALA A 191 -1.21 3.09 0.26
CA ALA A 191 -0.67 4.08 -0.65
C ALA A 191 -0.73 3.63 -2.11
N LEU A 192 -0.31 2.39 -2.40
CA LEU A 192 -0.36 1.85 -3.76
C LEU A 192 -1.79 1.73 -4.28
N VAL A 193 -2.70 1.16 -3.48
CA VAL A 193 -4.10 1.00 -3.88
C VAL A 193 -4.75 2.35 -4.16
N VAL A 194 -4.53 3.34 -3.29
CA VAL A 194 -5.12 4.68 -3.44
C VAL A 194 -4.49 5.43 -4.62
N ALA A 195 -3.16 5.36 -4.81
CA ALA A 195 -2.50 5.98 -5.96
C ALA A 195 -3.08 5.46 -7.29
N VAL A 196 -3.10 4.13 -7.47
CA VAL A 196 -3.68 3.52 -8.68
C VAL A 196 -5.16 3.92 -8.86
N THR A 197 -5.94 3.99 -7.78
CA THR A 197 -7.36 4.40 -7.87
C THR A 197 -7.51 5.86 -8.29
N VAL A 198 -6.67 6.77 -7.78
CA VAL A 198 -6.67 8.18 -8.18
C VAL A 198 -6.22 8.35 -9.63
N GLU A 199 -5.23 7.57 -10.07
CA GLU A 199 -4.77 7.55 -11.46
C GLU A 199 -5.88 7.10 -12.43
N ILE A 200 -6.66 6.08 -12.06
CA ILE A 200 -7.83 5.66 -12.85
C ILE A 200 -8.88 6.76 -12.94
N ALA A 201 -9.11 7.49 -11.84
CA ALA A 201 -10.22 8.41 -11.74
C ALA A 201 -9.90 9.84 -12.26
N ALA A 202 -8.66 10.32 -12.07
CA ALA A 202 -8.42 11.75 -12.21
C ALA A 202 -6.94 12.17 -12.41
N ASN A 203 -5.99 11.26 -12.59
CA ASN A 203 -4.61 11.64 -12.91
C ASN A 203 -4.19 11.06 -14.26
N PRO A 204 -3.75 11.88 -15.25
CA PRO A 204 -3.38 11.44 -16.60
C PRO A 204 -1.98 10.79 -16.67
N ASN A 205 -1.54 10.14 -15.62
CA ASN A 205 -0.27 9.42 -15.54
C ASN A 205 -0.39 8.21 -14.64
N GLY A 206 0.59 7.29 -14.75
CA GLY A 206 0.72 6.12 -13.90
C GLY A 206 0.07 4.86 -14.44
N MET A 207 0.21 3.77 -13.68
CA MET A 207 -0.30 2.44 -14.08
C MET A 207 -1.82 2.39 -14.14
N GLY A 208 -2.51 3.10 -13.22
CA GLY A 208 -3.97 3.17 -13.19
C GLY A 208 -4.52 3.89 -14.41
N TYR A 209 -3.90 4.99 -14.82
CA TYR A 209 -4.26 5.71 -16.04
C TYR A 209 -4.04 4.85 -17.29
N ALA A 210 -2.89 4.20 -17.40
CA ALA A 210 -2.61 3.32 -18.54
C ALA A 210 -3.64 2.19 -18.65
N MET A 211 -4.06 1.60 -17.53
CA MET A 211 -5.11 0.60 -17.48
C MET A 211 -6.47 1.19 -17.93
N MET A 212 -6.81 2.41 -17.48
CA MET A 212 -8.04 3.10 -17.86
C MET A 212 -8.07 3.41 -19.37
N ILE A 213 -6.96 3.86 -19.95
CA ILE A 213 -6.85 4.12 -21.40
C ILE A 213 -7.02 2.82 -22.19
N ALA A 214 -6.42 1.70 -21.75
CA ALA A 214 -6.63 0.39 -22.39
C ALA A 214 -8.11 -0.01 -22.38
N GLN A 215 -8.82 0.24 -21.28
CA GLN A 215 -10.25 0.00 -21.17
C GLN A 215 -11.05 0.88 -22.13
N GLN A 216 -10.77 2.18 -22.21
CA GLN A 216 -11.46 3.11 -23.12
C GLN A 216 -11.19 2.83 -24.60
N SER A 217 -10.02 2.26 -24.89
CA SER A 217 -9.64 1.83 -26.25
C SER A 217 -10.19 0.48 -26.64
N PHE A 218 -11.01 -0.15 -25.78
CA PHE A 218 -11.52 -1.52 -25.97
C PHE A 218 -10.40 -2.55 -26.22
N ASP A 219 -9.25 -2.38 -25.54
CA ASP A 219 -8.15 -3.37 -25.55
C ASP A 219 -8.12 -4.18 -24.25
N PRO A 220 -8.91 -5.26 -24.15
CA PRO A 220 -8.95 -6.08 -22.94
C PRO A 220 -7.64 -6.83 -22.67
N ALA A 221 -6.81 -7.06 -23.70
CA ALA A 221 -5.51 -7.72 -23.52
C ALA A 221 -4.54 -6.81 -22.78
N LEU A 222 -4.45 -5.54 -23.20
CA LEU A 222 -3.60 -4.54 -22.54
C LEU A 222 -4.14 -4.19 -21.14
N MET A 223 -5.46 -4.10 -20.99
CA MET A 223 -6.08 -3.86 -19.67
C MET A 223 -5.73 -4.97 -18.67
N LEU A 224 -5.83 -6.25 -19.08
CA LEU A 224 -5.44 -7.38 -18.24
C LEU A 224 -3.94 -7.42 -17.97
N ALA A 225 -3.11 -7.00 -18.92
CA ALA A 225 -1.67 -6.88 -18.73
C ALA A 225 -1.35 -5.87 -17.61
N TRP A 226 -1.95 -4.69 -17.64
CA TRP A 226 -1.79 -3.68 -16.58
C TRP A 226 -2.32 -4.15 -15.23
N LEU A 227 -3.50 -4.77 -15.19
CA LEU A 227 -4.06 -5.32 -13.96
C LEU A 227 -3.13 -6.36 -13.33
N GLY A 228 -2.63 -7.29 -14.15
CA GLY A 228 -1.66 -8.29 -13.71
C GLY A 228 -0.36 -7.67 -13.20
N TRP A 229 0.15 -6.65 -13.91
CA TRP A 229 1.38 -5.96 -13.52
C TRP A 229 1.23 -5.19 -12.21
N ILE A 230 0.13 -4.45 -12.01
CA ILE A 230 -0.19 -3.80 -10.73
C ILE A 230 -0.19 -4.82 -9.58
N GLY A 231 -0.77 -6.00 -9.81
CA GLY A 231 -0.72 -7.11 -8.84
C GLY A 231 0.69 -7.60 -8.54
N VAL A 232 1.54 -7.74 -9.55
CA VAL A 232 2.95 -8.14 -9.40
C VAL A 232 3.74 -7.08 -8.62
N VAL A 233 3.57 -5.81 -8.95
CA VAL A 233 4.21 -4.68 -8.24
C VAL A 233 3.76 -4.66 -6.77
N GLY A 234 2.46 -4.78 -6.51
CA GLY A 234 1.92 -4.83 -5.15
C GLY A 234 2.48 -6.00 -4.34
N PHE A 235 2.56 -7.19 -4.94
CA PHE A 235 3.16 -8.36 -4.32
C PHE A 235 4.65 -8.15 -4.02
N ALA A 236 5.42 -7.60 -4.97
CA ALA A 236 6.85 -7.34 -4.82
C ALA A 236 7.13 -6.36 -3.67
N ILE A 237 6.37 -5.26 -3.61
CA ILE A 237 6.48 -4.27 -2.53
C ILE A 237 6.13 -4.89 -1.18
N ASN A 238 5.03 -5.64 -1.09
CA ASN A 238 4.64 -6.30 0.15
C ASN A 238 5.70 -7.33 0.61
N ALA A 239 6.28 -8.09 -0.33
CA ALA A 239 7.35 -9.03 -0.03
C ALA A 239 8.64 -8.32 0.43
N ALA A 240 8.98 -7.17 -0.17
CA ALA A 240 10.10 -6.34 0.25
C ALA A 240 9.89 -5.81 1.68
N MET A 241 8.70 -5.29 1.98
CA MET A 241 8.35 -4.80 3.32
C MET A 241 8.40 -5.90 4.39
N LEU A 242 7.95 -7.12 4.06
CA LEU A 242 8.08 -8.29 4.95
C LEU A 242 9.54 -8.64 5.25
N ARG A 243 10.41 -8.61 4.24
CA ARG A 243 11.84 -8.88 4.44
C ARG A 243 12.49 -7.82 5.32
N LEU A 244 12.18 -6.54 5.09
CA LEU A 244 12.66 -5.43 5.92
C LEU A 244 12.20 -5.58 7.37
N GLN A 245 10.91 -5.83 7.58
CA GLN A 245 10.32 -6.03 8.91
C GLN A 245 11.04 -7.17 9.66
N ARG A 246 11.21 -8.33 9.02
CA ARG A 246 11.92 -9.49 9.62
C ARG A 246 13.37 -9.16 9.95
N GLY A 247 14.07 -8.41 9.08
CA GLY A 247 15.44 -7.98 9.31
C GLY A 247 15.59 -7.10 10.54
N VAL A 248 14.68 -6.14 10.72
CA VAL A 248 14.67 -5.23 11.89
C VAL A 248 14.30 -5.99 13.16
N SER A 249 13.24 -6.81 13.12
CA SER A 249 12.81 -7.59 14.30
C SER A 249 13.92 -8.51 14.82
N ARG A 250 14.68 -9.16 13.92
CA ARG A 250 15.84 -10.00 14.29
C ARG A 250 16.95 -9.19 14.97
N ARG A 251 17.28 -8.00 14.46
CA ARG A 251 18.31 -7.12 15.04
C ARG A 251 17.93 -6.58 16.42
N MET A 252 16.64 -6.46 16.70
CA MET A 252 16.12 -5.96 17.98
C MET A 252 15.83 -7.07 18.99
N GLY A 253 16.13 -8.35 18.67
CA GLY A 253 15.92 -9.49 19.57
C GLY A 253 14.44 -9.83 19.79
N VAL A 254 13.53 -9.27 19.01
CA VAL A 254 12.10 -9.61 19.06
C VAL A 254 11.90 -10.85 18.20
N VAL A 255 11.84 -12.01 18.87
CA VAL A 255 11.50 -13.30 18.24
C VAL A 255 10.03 -13.25 17.86
N SER A 256 9.75 -13.33 16.55
CA SER A 256 8.41 -13.50 15.98
C SER A 256 8.06 -14.98 15.85
#